data_e22277185556cb417831b9da8b548adb
#
_entry.id   e22277185556cb417831b9da8b548adb
#
_cell.length_a   1.000
_cell.length_b   1.000
_cell.length_c   1.000
_cell.angle_alpha   90.00
_cell.angle_beta   90.00
_cell.angle_gamma   90.00
#
_symmetry.space_group_name_H-M   'P 1'
#
loop_
_entity.id
_entity.type
_entity.pdbx_description
1 polymer ?
#
loop_
_entity_poly.entity_id
_entity_poly.type
_entity_poly.pdbx_seq_one_letter_code
_entity_poly.pdbx_strand_id
1 'polypeptide(L)'
;MSRQILLLQTEAEQERTKALYREIFPEDSEAFVDYYYRKRPKRILAMEEEGEIVGMLHINPFRMSFFKKELTASYFYAIGTKKEKRKQGIMGELLRRAFSLLEQEGEAFCFLVPVSESIYSPYGFRTIGKLSLEEKPLEEIEKSVLYALPTKELLDRRAEEATLSDEEDELPEDPVVMLKILDPEAFRKLSGYTENTEDALLQRLAKERIYIIDVD
;
A
#
# COMPACT_ATOMS: atom_id res chain seq x y z
N MET A 1 -7.55 20.93 21.58
CA MET A 1 -6.87 20.82 20.28
C MET A 1 -7.80 20.02 19.38
N SER A 2 -8.18 20.57 18.22
CA SER A 2 -9.08 19.88 17.31
C SER A 2 -8.22 18.99 16.38
N ARG A 3 -8.39 17.67 16.47
CA ARG A 3 -7.74 16.68 15.60
C ARG A 3 -8.82 16.02 14.76
N GLN A 4 -8.60 15.91 13.44
CA GLN A 4 -9.53 15.26 12.53
C GLN A 4 -8.82 14.49 11.43
N ILE A 5 -9.46 13.43 10.93
CA ILE A 5 -8.97 12.69 9.76
C ILE A 5 -9.75 13.16 8.54
N LEU A 6 -9.02 13.63 7.54
CA LEU A 6 -9.54 14.05 6.25
C LEU A 6 -9.32 12.95 5.22
N LEU A 7 -10.29 12.73 4.33
CA LEU A 7 -10.12 11.93 3.11
C LEU A 7 -9.95 12.89 1.93
N LEU A 8 -8.75 12.96 1.40
CA LEU A 8 -8.37 13.85 0.30
C LEU A 8 -8.41 13.06 -1.02
N GLN A 9 -9.27 13.49 -1.94
CA GLN A 9 -9.54 12.77 -3.18
C GLN A 9 -9.13 13.53 -4.43
N THR A 10 -9.20 14.86 -4.39
CA THR A 10 -8.81 15.71 -5.51
C THR A 10 -7.34 16.09 -5.41
N GLU A 11 -6.71 16.38 -6.57
CA GLU A 11 -5.31 16.82 -6.63
C GLU A 11 -5.07 18.05 -5.72
N ALA A 12 -5.95 19.04 -5.76
CA ALA A 12 -5.84 20.24 -4.93
C ALA A 12 -5.88 19.97 -3.43
N GLU A 13 -6.70 18.97 -3.00
CA GLU A 13 -6.72 18.55 -1.60
C GLU A 13 -5.45 17.79 -1.22
N GLN A 14 -4.98 16.90 -2.10
CA GLN A 14 -3.81 16.06 -1.88
C GLN A 14 -2.51 16.88 -1.81
N GLU A 15 -2.40 17.98 -2.56
CA GLU A 15 -1.26 18.90 -2.48
C GLU A 15 -0.99 19.40 -1.06
N ARG A 16 -1.99 19.45 -0.18
CA ARG A 16 -1.83 19.82 1.23
C ARG A 16 -0.89 18.89 2.02
N THR A 17 -0.70 17.66 1.55
CA THR A 17 0.18 16.67 2.21
C THR A 17 1.60 16.69 1.67
N LYS A 18 1.86 17.38 0.55
CA LYS A 18 3.13 17.31 -0.18
C LYS A 18 4.33 17.83 0.62
N ALA A 19 4.11 18.85 1.46
CA ALA A 19 5.15 19.35 2.35
C ALA A 19 5.57 18.30 3.37
N LEU A 20 4.60 17.58 3.97
CA LEU A 20 4.88 16.50 4.91
C LEU A 20 5.51 15.30 4.20
N TYR A 21 5.09 14.99 2.97
CA TYR A 21 5.71 13.94 2.16
C TYR A 21 7.21 14.19 2.00
N ARG A 22 7.59 15.39 1.54
CA ARG A 22 9.00 15.79 1.35
C ARG A 22 9.83 15.81 2.64
N GLU A 23 9.19 16.10 3.78
CA GLU A 23 9.85 16.03 5.09
C GLU A 23 10.20 14.59 5.49
N ILE A 24 9.33 13.62 5.11
CA ILE A 24 9.43 12.22 5.53
C ILE A 24 10.27 11.40 4.56
N PHE A 25 10.16 11.70 3.26
CA PHE A 25 10.84 11.04 2.14
C PHE A 25 11.73 12.04 1.38
N PRO A 26 12.81 12.55 2.02
CA PRO A 26 13.69 13.54 1.41
C PRO A 26 14.55 12.98 0.26
N GLU A 27 14.65 11.66 0.16
CA GLU A 27 15.35 10.92 -0.91
C GLU A 27 14.62 10.99 -2.25
N ASP A 28 13.29 11.11 -2.25
CA ASP A 28 12.51 11.19 -3.47
C ASP A 28 12.78 12.48 -4.23
N SER A 29 13.11 12.37 -5.53
CA SER A 29 13.35 13.53 -6.37
C SER A 29 12.12 14.43 -6.50
N GLU A 30 12.34 15.75 -6.71
CA GLU A 30 11.19 16.66 -6.95
C GLU A 30 10.37 16.25 -8.18
N ALA A 31 11.03 15.72 -9.22
CA ALA A 31 10.38 15.25 -10.43
C ALA A 31 9.47 14.06 -10.15
N PHE A 32 9.94 13.09 -9.36
CA PHE A 32 9.13 11.94 -8.92
C PHE A 32 7.95 12.39 -8.07
N VAL A 33 8.16 13.22 -7.05
CA VAL A 33 7.07 13.71 -6.18
C VAL A 33 6.01 14.46 -6.98
N ASP A 34 6.41 15.33 -7.91
CA ASP A 34 5.47 16.07 -8.79
C ASP A 34 4.68 15.11 -9.68
N TYR A 35 5.34 14.13 -10.26
CA TYR A 35 4.72 13.09 -11.06
C TYR A 35 3.73 12.28 -10.22
N TYR A 36 4.17 11.75 -9.07
CA TYR A 36 3.38 10.95 -8.17
C TYR A 36 2.09 11.67 -7.75
N TYR A 37 2.18 12.95 -7.35
CA TYR A 37 1.01 13.71 -6.93
C TYR A 37 0.01 13.98 -8.06
N ARG A 38 0.46 14.19 -9.28
CA ARG A 38 -0.39 14.53 -10.43
C ARG A 38 -0.90 13.33 -11.21
N LYS A 39 -0.13 12.25 -11.29
CA LYS A 39 -0.39 11.15 -12.23
C LYS A 39 -0.87 9.86 -11.57
N ARG A 40 -0.37 9.56 -10.38
CA ARG A 40 -0.70 8.31 -9.73
C ARG A 40 -2.10 8.35 -9.11
N PRO A 41 -3.04 7.44 -9.51
CA PRO A 41 -4.33 7.32 -8.86
C PRO A 41 -4.16 6.97 -7.38
N LYS A 42 -4.70 7.80 -6.51
CA LYS A 42 -4.65 7.57 -5.07
C LYS A 42 -5.73 8.33 -4.33
N ARG A 43 -5.97 7.94 -3.09
CA ARG A 43 -6.66 8.72 -2.06
C ARG A 43 -5.71 8.89 -0.89
N ILE A 44 -5.81 9.97 -0.16
CA ILE A 44 -4.95 10.21 1.00
C ILE A 44 -5.82 10.40 2.24
N LEU A 45 -5.58 9.61 3.28
CA LEU A 45 -6.05 9.93 4.61
C LEU A 45 -5.00 10.80 5.28
N ALA A 46 -5.41 11.97 5.72
CA ALA A 46 -4.53 12.93 6.38
C ALA A 46 -5.06 13.26 7.79
N MET A 47 -4.16 13.23 8.78
CA MET A 47 -4.44 13.75 10.11
C MET A 47 -4.14 15.24 10.13
N GLU A 48 -5.17 16.04 10.37
CA GLU A 48 -5.05 17.48 10.57
C GLU A 48 -5.17 17.81 12.05
N GLU A 49 -4.25 18.64 12.55
CA GLU A 49 -4.28 19.20 13.91
C GLU A 49 -4.04 20.70 13.82
N GLU A 50 -5.01 21.50 14.30
CA GLU A 50 -4.94 22.97 14.27
C GLU A 50 -4.68 23.58 12.88
N GLY A 51 -5.17 22.92 11.82
CA GLY A 51 -5.01 23.37 10.42
C GLY A 51 -3.72 22.87 9.74
N GLU A 52 -2.85 22.16 10.45
CA GLU A 52 -1.63 21.56 9.93
C GLU A 52 -1.81 20.06 9.69
N ILE A 53 -1.27 19.54 8.58
CA ILE A 53 -1.21 18.10 8.32
C ILE A 53 -0.02 17.52 9.10
N VAL A 54 -0.33 16.62 10.05
CA VAL A 54 0.67 16.02 10.95
C VAL A 54 0.86 14.52 10.73
N GLY A 55 0.05 13.93 9.86
CA GLY A 55 0.19 12.52 9.46
C GLY A 55 -0.55 12.24 8.16
N MET A 56 -0.10 11.24 7.42
CA MET A 56 -0.71 10.82 6.16
C MET A 56 -0.58 9.32 5.95
N LEU A 57 -1.49 8.78 5.14
CA LEU A 57 -1.50 7.43 4.61
C LEU A 57 -2.08 7.49 3.21
N HIS A 58 -1.31 7.08 2.22
CA HIS A 58 -1.75 7.03 0.83
C HIS A 58 -2.35 5.65 0.52
N ILE A 59 -3.46 5.64 -0.21
CA ILE A 59 -4.21 4.45 -0.61
C ILE A 59 -4.16 4.41 -2.14
N ASN A 60 -3.29 3.59 -2.68
CA ASN A 60 -3.07 3.42 -4.12
C ASN A 60 -3.84 2.18 -4.61
N PRO A 61 -4.80 2.30 -5.54
CA PRO A 61 -5.52 1.15 -6.06
C PRO A 61 -4.65 0.37 -7.05
N PHE A 62 -4.60 -0.96 -6.88
CA PHE A 62 -3.95 -1.88 -7.80
C PHE A 62 -4.95 -2.88 -8.36
N ARG A 63 -4.94 -3.09 -9.67
CA ARG A 63 -5.63 -4.23 -10.26
C ARG A 63 -4.78 -5.48 -10.05
N MET A 64 -5.36 -6.46 -9.38
CA MET A 64 -4.69 -7.69 -8.97
C MET A 64 -5.39 -8.90 -9.55
N SER A 65 -4.63 -9.96 -9.78
CA SER A 65 -5.16 -11.31 -9.89
C SER A 65 -4.96 -12.02 -8.56
N PHE A 66 -6.03 -12.53 -7.96
CA PHE A 66 -6.01 -13.34 -6.76
C PHE A 66 -6.76 -14.65 -6.98
N PHE A 67 -6.03 -15.77 -6.97
CA PHE A 67 -6.55 -17.08 -7.37
C PHE A 67 -7.30 -17.03 -8.72
N LYS A 68 -6.68 -16.40 -9.72
CA LYS A 68 -7.22 -16.20 -11.09
C LYS A 68 -8.52 -15.39 -11.15
N LYS A 69 -8.88 -14.68 -10.09
CA LYS A 69 -9.98 -13.72 -10.07
C LYS A 69 -9.41 -12.31 -10.06
N GLU A 70 -9.88 -11.47 -10.96
CA GLU A 70 -9.48 -10.07 -10.98
C GLU A 70 -10.22 -9.27 -9.92
N LEU A 71 -9.50 -8.42 -9.23
CA LEU A 71 -10.04 -7.50 -8.23
C LEU A 71 -9.17 -6.24 -8.11
N THR A 72 -9.69 -5.24 -7.44
CA THR A 72 -8.87 -4.11 -6.96
C THR A 72 -8.49 -4.37 -5.51
N ALA A 73 -7.21 -4.18 -5.18
CA ALA A 73 -6.72 -4.19 -3.81
C ALA A 73 -5.92 -2.90 -3.56
N SER A 74 -6.05 -2.36 -2.36
CA SER A 74 -5.38 -1.12 -1.98
C SER A 74 -3.97 -1.39 -1.46
N TYR A 75 -2.99 -0.74 -2.09
CA TYR A 75 -1.63 -0.66 -1.61
C TYR A 75 -1.48 0.57 -0.69
N PHE A 76 -0.97 0.35 0.51
CA PHE A 76 -0.70 1.42 1.46
C PHE A 76 0.73 1.92 1.27
N TYR A 77 0.83 3.18 0.89
CA TYR A 77 2.06 3.86 0.56
C TYR A 77 2.22 5.14 1.39
N ALA A 78 3.43 5.64 1.51
CA ALA A 78 3.76 6.90 2.16
C ALA A 78 3.06 7.09 3.52
N ILE A 79 3.12 6.05 4.37
CA ILE A 79 2.57 6.14 5.72
C ILE A 79 3.55 6.92 6.59
N GLY A 80 3.19 8.13 6.95
CA GLY A 80 4.08 9.02 7.67
C GLY A 80 3.42 9.84 8.76
N THR A 81 4.23 10.21 9.75
CA THR A 81 3.84 11.12 10.84
C THR A 81 4.97 12.10 11.10
N LYS A 82 4.64 13.38 11.17
CA LYS A 82 5.54 14.47 11.49
C LYS A 82 6.38 14.14 12.73
N LYS A 83 7.69 14.39 12.69
CA LYS A 83 8.65 13.87 13.68
C LYS A 83 8.26 14.17 15.13
N GLU A 84 7.84 15.40 15.42
CA GLU A 84 7.43 15.86 16.75
C GLU A 84 6.06 15.33 17.19
N LYS A 85 5.29 14.72 16.26
CA LYS A 85 3.96 14.13 16.53
C LYS A 85 4.00 12.60 16.59
N ARG A 86 5.17 11.99 16.43
CA ARG A 86 5.33 10.53 16.53
C ARG A 86 5.00 10.02 17.93
N LYS A 87 4.68 8.73 18.04
CA LYS A 87 4.30 8.04 19.30
C LYS A 87 3.02 8.57 19.97
N GLN A 88 2.18 9.33 19.24
CA GLN A 88 0.90 9.83 19.72
C GLN A 88 -0.32 9.09 19.13
N GLY A 89 -0.08 7.93 18.50
CA GLY A 89 -1.15 7.07 17.96
C GLY A 89 -1.68 7.46 16.57
N ILE A 90 -1.15 8.52 15.95
CA ILE A 90 -1.64 9.06 14.67
C ILE A 90 -1.67 8.00 13.57
N MET A 91 -0.57 7.26 13.37
CA MET A 91 -0.52 6.18 12.38
C MET A 91 -1.61 5.13 12.63
N GLY A 92 -1.81 4.73 13.88
CA GLY A 92 -2.83 3.74 14.22
C GLY A 92 -4.27 4.23 13.97
N GLU A 93 -4.52 5.52 14.16
CA GLU A 93 -5.82 6.13 13.83
C GLU A 93 -6.05 6.15 12.30
N LEU A 94 -5.04 6.53 11.53
CA LEU A 94 -5.08 6.51 10.06
C LEU A 94 -5.30 5.10 9.51
N LEU A 95 -4.56 4.10 10.01
CA LEU A 95 -4.72 2.70 9.61
C LEU A 95 -6.14 2.19 9.90
N ARG A 96 -6.65 2.39 11.12
CA ARG A 96 -8.03 1.97 11.47
C ARG A 96 -9.08 2.64 10.59
N ARG A 97 -8.88 3.92 10.26
CA ARG A 97 -9.78 4.64 9.35
C ARG A 97 -9.71 4.09 7.94
N ALA A 98 -8.50 3.77 7.45
CA ALA A 98 -8.29 3.13 6.15
C ALA A 98 -9.00 1.77 6.09
N PHE A 99 -8.79 0.91 7.08
CA PHE A 99 -9.45 -0.41 7.13
C PHE A 99 -10.97 -0.27 7.07
N SER A 100 -11.56 0.57 7.93
CA SER A 100 -13.01 0.78 7.92
C SER A 100 -13.54 1.33 6.60
N LEU A 101 -12.79 2.18 5.91
CA LEU A 101 -13.15 2.70 4.60
C LEU A 101 -13.18 1.58 3.56
N LEU A 102 -12.12 0.79 3.48
CA LEU A 102 -11.97 -0.28 2.49
C LEU A 102 -12.91 -1.46 2.74
N GLU A 103 -13.18 -1.79 4.02
CA GLU A 103 -14.19 -2.78 4.40
C GLU A 103 -15.58 -2.35 3.93
N GLN A 104 -15.97 -1.09 4.10
CA GLN A 104 -17.25 -0.55 3.61
C GLN A 104 -17.34 -0.56 2.08
N GLU A 105 -16.22 -0.46 1.39
CA GLU A 105 -16.13 -0.56 -0.07
C GLU A 105 -16.09 -2.02 -0.58
N GLY A 106 -16.01 -3.00 0.33
CA GLY A 106 -16.03 -4.43 0.02
C GLY A 106 -14.68 -4.99 -0.40
N GLU A 107 -13.56 -4.32 -0.10
CA GLU A 107 -12.23 -4.88 -0.35
C GLU A 107 -11.94 -6.04 0.60
N ALA A 108 -11.47 -7.16 0.04
CA ALA A 108 -11.18 -8.36 0.83
C ALA A 108 -9.88 -8.23 1.63
N PHE A 109 -8.93 -7.46 1.14
CA PHE A 109 -7.61 -7.25 1.75
C PHE A 109 -6.93 -5.99 1.23
N CYS A 110 -5.97 -5.49 2.01
CA CYS A 110 -5.00 -4.49 1.59
C CYS A 110 -3.57 -5.00 1.84
N PHE A 111 -2.57 -4.36 1.24
CA PHE A 111 -1.19 -4.78 1.36
C PHE A 111 -0.22 -3.59 1.40
N LEU A 112 1.01 -3.84 1.81
CA LEU A 112 2.10 -2.88 1.84
C LEU A 112 3.47 -3.58 1.75
N VAL A 113 4.49 -2.81 1.42
CA VAL A 113 5.90 -3.15 1.60
C VAL A 113 6.41 -2.37 2.81
N PRO A 114 6.76 -3.02 3.92
CA PRO A 114 7.12 -2.32 5.15
C PRO A 114 8.59 -1.95 5.20
N VAL A 115 8.92 -0.80 5.78
CA VAL A 115 10.29 -0.51 6.24
C VAL A 115 10.70 -1.43 7.41
N SER A 116 9.74 -1.94 8.18
CA SER A 116 9.90 -2.94 9.23
C SER A 116 8.58 -3.62 9.55
N GLU A 117 8.57 -4.95 9.55
CA GLU A 117 7.38 -5.76 9.85
C GLU A 117 6.80 -5.48 11.24
N SER A 118 7.66 -5.18 12.21
CA SER A 118 7.26 -4.93 13.60
C SER A 118 6.34 -3.70 13.76
N ILE A 119 6.38 -2.77 12.82
CA ILE A 119 5.53 -1.56 12.82
C ILE A 119 4.08 -1.93 12.49
N TYR A 120 3.86 -2.87 11.57
CA TYR A 120 2.54 -3.18 10.99
C TYR A 120 1.90 -4.46 11.55
N SER A 121 2.70 -5.38 12.09
CA SER A 121 2.21 -6.62 12.71
C SER A 121 1.15 -6.39 13.81
N PRO A 122 1.26 -5.34 14.68
CA PRO A 122 0.24 -5.05 15.68
C PRO A 122 -1.13 -4.63 15.10
N TYR A 123 -1.17 -4.24 13.81
CA TYR A 123 -2.39 -3.87 13.10
C TYR A 123 -2.99 -5.00 12.26
N GLY A 124 -2.47 -6.22 12.41
CA GLY A 124 -2.98 -7.41 11.75
C GLY A 124 -2.36 -7.70 10.37
N PHE A 125 -1.35 -6.95 9.96
CA PHE A 125 -0.55 -7.31 8.79
C PHE A 125 0.34 -8.51 9.08
N ARG A 126 0.48 -9.40 8.09
CA ARG A 126 1.41 -10.53 8.14
C ARG A 126 2.16 -10.63 6.83
N THR A 127 3.41 -11.02 6.91
CA THR A 127 4.24 -11.31 5.75
C THR A 127 3.68 -12.48 4.98
N ILE A 128 3.47 -12.30 3.69
CA ILE A 128 2.97 -13.31 2.77
C ILE A 128 4.01 -13.75 1.74
N GLY A 129 5.11 -13.04 1.61
CA GLY A 129 6.22 -13.38 0.71
C GLY A 129 7.20 -12.25 0.56
N LYS A 130 8.20 -12.45 -0.31
CA LYS A 130 9.17 -11.41 -0.67
C LYS A 130 8.64 -10.56 -1.82
N LEU A 131 9.03 -9.30 -1.85
CA LEU A 131 8.87 -8.45 -3.03
C LEU A 131 9.77 -9.01 -4.15
N SER A 132 9.28 -9.03 -5.38
CA SER A 132 10.08 -9.45 -6.53
C SER A 132 10.89 -8.26 -7.03
N LEU A 133 12.20 -8.41 -7.10
CA LEU A 133 13.12 -7.38 -7.62
C LEU A 133 13.42 -7.58 -9.11
N GLU A 134 12.98 -8.67 -9.70
CA GLU A 134 13.24 -9.02 -11.11
C GLU A 134 11.94 -9.16 -11.88
N GLU A 135 11.92 -8.59 -13.09
CA GLU A 135 10.83 -8.81 -14.02
C GLU A 135 10.82 -10.26 -14.51
N LYS A 136 9.61 -10.84 -14.60
CA LYS A 136 9.41 -12.21 -15.10
C LYS A 136 8.48 -12.20 -16.30
N PRO A 137 8.63 -13.18 -17.22
CA PRO A 137 7.68 -13.39 -18.29
C PRO A 137 6.27 -13.62 -17.75
N LEU A 138 5.26 -13.14 -18.49
CA LEU A 138 3.84 -13.23 -18.07
C LEU A 138 3.44 -14.67 -17.73
N GLU A 139 3.88 -15.66 -18.51
CA GLU A 139 3.63 -17.08 -18.27
C GLU A 139 4.14 -17.59 -16.91
N GLU A 140 5.17 -16.92 -16.36
CA GLU A 140 5.70 -17.22 -15.02
C GLU A 140 4.94 -16.49 -13.93
N ILE A 141 4.54 -15.23 -14.18
CA ILE A 141 3.75 -14.43 -13.27
C ILE A 141 2.40 -15.11 -13.02
N GLU A 142 1.73 -15.59 -14.07
CA GLU A 142 0.42 -16.25 -14.01
C GLU A 142 0.41 -17.58 -13.24
N LYS A 143 1.56 -18.14 -12.93
CA LYS A 143 1.69 -19.30 -12.02
C LYS A 143 1.53 -18.91 -10.54
N SER A 144 1.54 -17.63 -10.23
CA SER A 144 1.36 -17.11 -8.88
C SER A 144 -0.14 -16.99 -8.54
N VAL A 145 -0.47 -17.18 -7.27
CA VAL A 145 -1.88 -17.03 -6.81
C VAL A 145 -2.26 -15.57 -6.57
N LEU A 146 -1.25 -14.71 -6.36
CA LEU A 146 -1.43 -13.27 -6.19
C LEU A 146 -0.37 -12.53 -6.99
N TYR A 147 -0.79 -11.61 -7.86
CA TYR A 147 0.09 -10.74 -8.64
C TYR A 147 -0.64 -9.49 -9.13
N ALA A 148 0.11 -8.39 -9.34
CA ALA A 148 -0.41 -7.20 -10.01
C ALA A 148 -0.65 -7.53 -11.50
N LEU A 149 -1.83 -7.20 -12.01
CA LEU A 149 -2.14 -7.40 -13.43
C LEU A 149 -1.26 -6.47 -14.28
N PRO A 150 -0.50 -7.00 -15.26
CA PRO A 150 0.37 -6.20 -16.13
C PRO A 150 -0.47 -5.45 -17.18
N THR A 151 -1.30 -4.52 -16.71
CA THR A 151 -2.08 -3.66 -17.59
C THR A 151 -1.17 -2.68 -18.31
N LYS A 152 -1.59 -2.24 -19.51
CA LYS A 152 -0.82 -1.23 -20.24
C LYS A 152 -0.58 0.03 -19.38
N GLU A 153 -1.59 0.45 -18.63
CA GLU A 153 -1.49 1.59 -17.71
C GLU A 153 -0.41 1.41 -16.63
N LEU A 154 -0.33 0.22 -16.02
CA LEU A 154 0.71 -0.11 -15.05
C LEU A 154 2.11 -0.09 -15.68
N LEU A 155 2.25 -0.70 -16.86
CA LEU A 155 3.54 -0.79 -17.56
C LEU A 155 4.02 0.59 -18.05
N ASP A 156 3.12 1.39 -18.63
CA ASP A 156 3.43 2.75 -19.07
C ASP A 156 3.86 3.62 -17.88
N ARG A 157 3.16 3.50 -16.76
CA ARG A 157 3.49 4.22 -15.52
C ARG A 157 4.88 3.86 -14.99
N ARG A 158 5.18 2.57 -14.86
CA ARG A 158 6.49 2.10 -14.39
C ARG A 158 7.63 2.58 -15.29
N ALA A 159 7.42 2.54 -16.61
CA ALA A 159 8.39 3.05 -17.56
C ALA A 159 8.64 4.55 -17.41
N GLU A 160 7.59 5.33 -17.08
CA GLU A 160 7.71 6.76 -16.83
C GLU A 160 8.40 7.03 -15.48
N GLU A 161 8.01 6.35 -14.41
CA GLU A 161 8.59 6.47 -13.06
C GLU A 161 10.09 6.13 -13.05
N ALA A 162 10.50 5.07 -13.75
CA ALA A 162 11.91 4.68 -13.87
C ALA A 162 12.80 5.75 -14.53
N THR A 163 12.23 6.74 -15.24
CA THR A 163 12.99 7.86 -15.79
C THR A 163 13.15 9.02 -14.83
N LEU A 164 12.44 9.00 -13.69
CA LEU A 164 12.36 10.11 -12.73
C LEU A 164 13.16 9.86 -11.45
N SER A 165 13.49 8.59 -11.18
CA SER A 165 14.34 8.19 -10.08
C SER A 165 15.80 8.33 -10.50
N ASP A 166 16.54 9.22 -9.85
CA ASP A 166 17.99 9.42 -10.10
C ASP A 166 18.86 8.43 -9.34
N GLU A 167 18.33 7.75 -8.33
CA GLU A 167 19.00 6.78 -7.48
C GLU A 167 18.13 5.52 -7.35
N GLU A 168 18.77 4.36 -7.20
CA GLU A 168 18.07 3.14 -6.80
C GLU A 168 17.46 3.39 -5.41
N ASP A 169 16.13 3.37 -5.31
CA ASP A 169 15.45 3.43 -4.02
C ASP A 169 16.05 2.37 -3.10
N GLU A 170 16.55 2.77 -1.93
CA GLU A 170 17.13 1.85 -0.95
C GLU A 170 16.00 1.02 -0.33
N LEU A 171 15.53 0.01 -1.07
CA LEU A 171 14.69 -1.03 -0.50
C LEU A 171 15.45 -1.74 0.62
N PRO A 172 14.76 -2.23 1.66
CA PRO A 172 15.38 -3.10 2.65
C PRO A 172 16.12 -4.26 1.96
N GLU A 173 17.22 -4.77 2.56
CA GLU A 173 18.04 -5.85 2.00
C GLU A 173 17.22 -7.07 1.55
N ASP A 174 16.10 -7.34 2.20
CA ASP A 174 15.15 -8.43 1.90
C ASP A 174 13.71 -7.90 1.97
N PRO A 175 13.25 -7.12 0.99
CA PRO A 175 11.93 -6.49 1.07
C PRO A 175 10.82 -7.55 1.01
N VAL A 176 9.85 -7.41 1.90
CA VAL A 176 8.73 -8.33 2.04
C VAL A 176 7.40 -7.65 1.72
N VAL A 177 6.43 -8.44 1.31
CA VAL A 177 5.05 -7.99 1.16
C VAL A 177 4.26 -8.43 2.38
N MET A 178 3.59 -7.49 3.04
CA MET A 178 2.64 -7.77 4.11
C MET A 178 1.22 -7.51 3.64
N LEU A 179 0.32 -8.39 4.05
CA LEU A 179 -1.10 -8.31 3.73
C LEU A 179 -1.94 -8.31 5.02
N LYS A 180 -3.02 -7.52 5.02
CA LYS A 180 -4.07 -7.57 6.03
C LYS A 180 -5.38 -7.95 5.38
N ILE A 181 -6.04 -8.96 5.93
CA ILE A 181 -7.43 -9.31 5.57
C ILE A 181 -8.36 -8.24 6.17
N LEU A 182 -9.23 -7.69 5.33
CA LEU A 182 -10.28 -6.75 5.71
C LEU A 182 -11.61 -7.48 5.90
N ASP A 183 -11.98 -8.32 4.94
CA ASP A 183 -13.18 -9.18 5.01
C ASP A 183 -12.77 -10.65 4.91
N PRO A 184 -12.74 -11.40 6.03
CA PRO A 184 -12.38 -12.81 6.02
C PRO A 184 -13.34 -13.70 5.22
N GLU A 185 -14.61 -13.34 5.08
CA GLU A 185 -15.59 -14.11 4.30
C GLU A 185 -15.31 -13.91 2.79
N ALA A 186 -15.17 -12.66 2.35
CA ALA A 186 -14.78 -12.35 0.99
C ALA A 186 -13.43 -13.00 0.62
N PHE A 187 -12.45 -12.95 1.53
CA PHE A 187 -11.15 -13.57 1.33
C PHE A 187 -11.25 -15.10 1.13
N ARG A 188 -12.05 -15.81 1.96
CA ARG A 188 -12.30 -17.24 1.80
C ARG A 188 -13.01 -17.55 0.48
N LYS A 189 -14.00 -16.77 0.10
CA LYS A 189 -14.71 -16.93 -1.17
C LYS A 189 -13.80 -16.76 -2.38
N LEU A 190 -12.82 -15.86 -2.30
CA LEU A 190 -11.83 -15.65 -3.35
C LEU A 190 -10.80 -16.76 -3.40
N SER A 191 -10.19 -17.13 -2.27
CA SER A 191 -9.10 -18.09 -2.18
C SER A 191 -9.54 -19.55 -2.20
N GLY A 192 -10.76 -19.84 -1.78
CA GLY A 192 -11.23 -21.20 -1.50
C GLY A 192 -10.70 -21.79 -0.20
N TYR A 193 -10.07 -21.00 0.64
CA TYR A 193 -9.53 -21.44 1.94
C TYR A 193 -10.62 -21.58 2.98
N THR A 194 -10.41 -22.48 3.93
CA THR A 194 -11.41 -22.87 4.95
C THR A 194 -10.94 -22.62 6.38
N GLU A 195 -9.76 -22.07 6.55
CA GLU A 195 -9.19 -21.75 7.86
C GLU A 195 -10.09 -20.76 8.63
N ASN A 196 -10.20 -20.96 9.94
CA ASN A 196 -11.15 -20.23 10.78
C ASN A 196 -10.67 -18.86 11.24
N THR A 197 -9.34 -18.62 11.25
CA THR A 197 -8.75 -17.35 11.72
C THR A 197 -8.00 -16.64 10.59
N GLU A 198 -7.92 -15.31 10.68
CA GLU A 198 -7.15 -14.50 9.73
C GLU A 198 -5.67 -14.92 9.69
N ASP A 199 -5.07 -15.15 10.86
CA ASP A 199 -3.67 -15.62 10.93
C ASP A 199 -3.46 -16.94 10.20
N ALA A 200 -4.38 -17.90 10.34
CA ALA A 200 -4.28 -19.19 9.65
C ALA A 200 -4.47 -19.04 8.13
N LEU A 201 -5.38 -18.16 7.69
CA LEU A 201 -5.56 -17.83 6.28
C LEU A 201 -4.28 -17.23 5.68
N LEU A 202 -3.65 -16.29 6.38
CA LEU A 202 -2.42 -15.63 5.93
C LEU A 202 -1.21 -16.58 5.97
N GLN A 203 -1.10 -17.44 7.00
CA GLN A 203 -0.09 -18.50 7.05
C GLN A 203 -0.25 -19.52 5.90
N ARG A 204 -1.47 -19.76 5.45
CA ARG A 204 -1.74 -20.60 4.28
C ARG A 204 -1.30 -19.90 3.01
N LEU A 205 -1.67 -18.61 2.83
CA LEU A 205 -1.29 -17.83 1.67
C LEU A 205 0.24 -17.68 1.55
N ALA A 206 0.95 -17.54 2.66
CA ALA A 206 2.40 -17.41 2.70
C ALA A 206 3.16 -18.67 2.19
N LYS A 207 2.48 -19.79 2.01
CA LYS A 207 3.03 -21.02 1.41
C LYS A 207 2.83 -21.06 -0.11
N GLU A 208 2.04 -20.17 -0.65
CA GLU A 208 1.76 -20.10 -2.07
C GLU A 208 2.80 -19.22 -2.78
N ARG A 209 2.86 -19.35 -4.09
CA ARG A 209 3.66 -18.46 -4.92
C ARG A 209 2.93 -17.14 -5.12
N ILE A 210 3.54 -16.07 -4.71
CA ILE A 210 3.08 -14.70 -5.00
C ILE A 210 4.11 -13.99 -5.88
N TYR A 211 3.65 -13.01 -6.66
CA TYR A 211 4.52 -12.18 -7.47
C TYR A 211 4.01 -10.73 -7.39
N ILE A 212 4.66 -9.95 -6.57
CA ILE A 212 4.46 -8.50 -6.49
C ILE A 212 5.83 -7.88 -6.75
N ILE A 213 5.87 -7.06 -7.76
CA ILE A 213 7.06 -6.35 -8.18
C ILE A 213 6.73 -4.87 -8.22
N ASP A 214 7.63 -4.07 -7.72
CA ASP A 214 7.62 -2.63 -7.83
C ASP A 214 6.21 -2.03 -7.64
N VAL A 215 5.95 -1.64 -6.42
CA VAL A 215 4.68 -1.01 -6.00
C VAL A 215 4.84 0.48 -5.74
N ASP A 216 6.06 1.00 -5.94
CA ASP A 216 6.38 2.43 -5.80
C ASP A 216 6.10 3.22 -7.05
#